data_0e0258e301a8ff67426b64739f9bf807
#
_entry.id   0e0258e301a8ff67426b64739f9bf807
#
_cell.length_a   1.000
_cell.length_b   1.000
_cell.length_c   1.000
_cell.angle_alpha   90.00
_cell.angle_beta   90.00
_cell.angle_gamma   90.00
#
_symmetry.space_group_name_H-M   'P 1'
#
loop_
_entity.id
_entity.type
_entity.pdbx_description
1 polymer ?
#
loop_
_entity_poly.entity_id
_entity_poly.type
_entity_poly.pdbx_seq_one_letter_code
_entity_poly.pdbx_strand_id
1 'polypeptide(L)'
;MYFCVVNVFESKIICKTFQGLEQVLAEELIALQAKNVEVIKRAVVCDYDLEILYKCNIALRTCLKVLVPVFEFESNSPEDLYGFAIRIPWENYLDIHQSFAIDFTIQSEYFKHSQFAALKLKDAICDRFRKLNDDKRPDINTDRPDVLFNLHIHRNQVTISLDSSGTSLHQRGNRVEQTIAPINEVLAAGLILLSKWDKASHFVDAMCGSGTIVIEAASMAINKAPNIDRNYFCFKNWKSYDKSLYNDICTELSLQTKSFPFKIIGSDNNKKAVFVAQQNVKKAGFNHIIEIREVSIQKMIPPLDRGMLIINPPYGERMQTFETDRLYKQIGTAFKEHFTGYTCAIITSDTVALKNIGLKPYKKYSLINGKLDCLYCLYEMYEGSRRKPKEIAAE
;
A
#
# COMPACT_ATOMS: atom_id res chain seq x y z
N MET A 1 29.96 28.34 11.02
CA MET A 1 28.52 28.42 10.78
C MET A 1 27.86 27.31 11.60
N TYR A 2 27.13 27.66 12.66
CA TYR A 2 26.45 26.65 13.50
C TYR A 2 25.20 26.18 12.76
N PHE A 3 25.30 25.08 12.03
CA PHE A 3 24.11 24.42 11.51
C PHE A 3 23.35 23.79 12.68
N CYS A 4 22.13 24.25 12.92
CA CYS A 4 21.30 23.75 13.99
C CYS A 4 20.73 22.40 13.54
N VAL A 5 21.14 21.31 14.21
CA VAL A 5 20.38 20.05 14.13
C VAL A 5 19.07 20.31 14.84
N VAL A 6 17.98 20.44 14.08
CA VAL A 6 16.66 20.64 14.67
C VAL A 6 16.15 19.27 15.12
N ASN A 7 15.94 19.12 16.42
CA ASN A 7 15.22 17.99 16.96
C ASN A 7 13.72 18.23 16.69
N VAL A 8 13.15 17.52 15.71
CA VAL A 8 11.74 17.58 15.32
C VAL A 8 10.92 16.46 15.95
N PHE A 9 11.48 15.80 16.98
CA PHE A 9 10.90 14.65 17.63
C PHE A 9 9.45 14.90 18.08
N GLU A 10 8.57 13.98 17.74
CA GLU A 10 7.15 13.94 18.14
C GLU A 10 6.28 15.10 17.62
N SER A 11 6.66 15.76 16.51
CA SER A 11 5.79 16.77 15.91
C SER A 11 4.90 16.23 14.80
N LYS A 12 5.38 15.27 14.01
CA LYS A 12 4.70 14.79 12.80
C LYS A 12 4.83 13.27 12.61
N ILE A 13 3.83 12.72 11.92
CA ILE A 13 3.84 11.37 11.35
C ILE A 13 3.82 11.51 9.84
N ILE A 14 4.68 10.77 9.13
CA ILE A 14 4.72 10.67 7.68
C ILE A 14 4.26 9.27 7.26
N CYS A 15 3.09 9.18 6.65
CA CYS A 15 2.54 7.95 6.09
C CYS A 15 2.90 7.85 4.61
N LYS A 16 3.79 6.93 4.23
CA LYS A 16 4.22 6.73 2.84
C LYS A 16 3.21 5.90 2.06
N THR A 17 2.99 6.27 0.77
CA THR A 17 2.08 5.55 -0.12
C THR A 17 2.59 5.53 -1.56
N PHE A 18 1.86 4.86 -2.47
CA PHE A 18 2.10 4.96 -3.91
C PHE A 18 1.57 6.27 -4.47
N GLN A 19 2.24 6.76 -5.51
CA GLN A 19 1.77 7.91 -6.28
C GLN A 19 0.37 7.63 -6.86
N GLY A 20 -0.53 8.60 -6.66
CA GLY A 20 -1.93 8.53 -7.05
C GLY A 20 -2.87 7.99 -5.96
N LEU A 21 -2.33 7.54 -4.81
CA LEU A 21 -3.11 7.11 -3.65
C LEU A 21 -3.04 8.09 -2.47
N GLU A 22 -2.34 9.21 -2.61
CA GLU A 22 -2.13 10.17 -1.52
C GLU A 22 -3.47 10.71 -0.97
N GLN A 23 -4.40 11.06 -1.84
CA GLN A 23 -5.70 11.57 -1.42
C GLN A 23 -6.54 10.50 -0.71
N VAL A 24 -6.45 9.24 -1.15
CA VAL A 24 -7.12 8.11 -0.50
C VAL A 24 -6.56 7.89 0.89
N LEU A 25 -5.23 7.94 1.04
CA LEU A 25 -4.58 7.82 2.33
C LEU A 25 -4.94 8.99 3.28
N ALA A 26 -5.07 10.21 2.75
CA ALA A 26 -5.53 11.35 3.54
C ALA A 26 -6.96 11.15 4.06
N GLU A 27 -7.87 10.62 3.22
CA GLU A 27 -9.23 10.25 3.64
C GLU A 27 -9.21 9.19 4.76
N GLU A 28 -8.33 8.18 4.68
CA GLU A 28 -8.15 7.18 5.74
C GLU A 28 -7.64 7.81 7.04
N LEU A 29 -6.65 8.71 7.00
CA LEU A 29 -6.11 9.42 8.17
C LEU A 29 -7.15 10.30 8.84
N ILE A 30 -7.95 11.05 8.06
CA ILE A 30 -9.05 11.86 8.58
C ILE A 30 -10.10 10.97 9.27
N ALA A 31 -10.40 9.80 8.70
CA ALA A 31 -11.32 8.84 9.32
C ALA A 31 -10.78 8.28 10.65
N LEU A 32 -9.46 8.21 10.83
CA LEU A 32 -8.80 7.87 12.10
C LEU A 32 -8.69 9.06 13.06
N GLN A 33 -9.26 10.23 12.73
CA GLN A 33 -9.22 11.46 13.52
C GLN A 33 -7.82 12.08 13.66
N ALA A 34 -6.91 11.80 12.70
CA ALA A 34 -5.63 12.46 12.63
C ALA A 34 -5.80 13.98 12.40
N LYS A 35 -4.98 14.79 13.07
CA LYS A 35 -5.03 16.26 12.98
C LYS A 35 -4.04 16.79 11.95
N ASN A 36 -4.36 17.94 11.35
CA ASN A 36 -3.50 18.67 10.41
C ASN A 36 -2.98 17.76 9.27
N VAL A 37 -3.90 17.02 8.63
CA VAL A 37 -3.59 16.09 7.53
C VAL A 37 -3.23 16.88 6.28
N GLU A 38 -2.01 16.68 5.78
CA GLU A 38 -1.46 17.37 4.61
C GLU A 38 -0.96 16.35 3.59
N VAL A 39 -1.37 16.50 2.33
CA VAL A 39 -0.96 15.65 1.21
C VAL A 39 0.34 16.17 0.62
N ILE A 40 1.36 15.31 0.57
CA ILE A 40 2.63 15.58 -0.10
C ILE A 40 2.93 14.49 -1.14
N LYS A 41 3.98 14.66 -1.94
CA LYS A 41 4.31 13.69 -2.99
C LYS A 41 4.63 12.31 -2.39
N ARG A 42 3.83 11.30 -2.75
CA ARG A 42 3.95 9.90 -2.32
C ARG A 42 3.88 9.69 -0.80
N ALA A 43 3.29 10.64 -0.08
CA ALA A 43 3.05 10.52 1.35
C ALA A 43 1.92 11.46 1.83
N VAL A 44 1.48 11.24 3.05
CA VAL A 44 0.59 12.14 3.78
C VAL A 44 1.20 12.38 5.16
N VAL A 45 1.17 13.62 5.60
CA VAL A 45 1.70 14.05 6.90
C VAL A 45 0.54 14.42 7.81
N CYS A 46 0.65 14.11 9.10
CA CYS A 46 -0.28 14.56 10.13
C CYS A 46 0.48 14.85 11.42
N ASP A 47 -0.19 15.44 12.40
CA ASP A 47 0.40 15.66 13.72
C ASP A 47 0.72 14.34 14.41
N TYR A 48 1.81 14.33 15.18
CA TYR A 48 2.17 13.17 16.00
C TYR A 48 1.22 13.05 17.19
N ASP A 49 0.75 11.84 17.37
CA ASP A 49 0.02 11.36 18.53
C ASP A 49 0.28 9.85 18.63
N LEU A 50 0.51 9.32 19.84
CA LEU A 50 0.89 7.91 20.02
C LEU A 50 -0.25 6.96 19.62
N GLU A 51 -1.49 7.32 19.91
CA GLU A 51 -2.67 6.56 19.52
C GLU A 51 -2.81 6.53 17.99
N ILE A 52 -2.65 7.70 17.35
CA ILE A 52 -2.67 7.82 15.88
C ILE A 52 -1.54 7.02 15.25
N LEU A 53 -0.33 7.04 15.82
CA LEU A 53 0.79 6.22 15.35
C LEU A 53 0.44 4.73 15.30
N TYR A 54 -0.18 4.21 16.36
CA TYR A 54 -0.60 2.80 16.43
C TYR A 54 -1.73 2.52 15.45
N LYS A 55 -2.78 3.37 15.42
CA LYS A 55 -3.89 3.24 14.47
C LYS A 55 -3.42 3.28 13.01
N CYS A 56 -2.46 4.14 12.67
CA CYS A 56 -1.85 4.20 11.34
C CYS A 56 -1.21 2.86 10.92
N ASN A 57 -0.46 2.24 11.81
CA ASN A 57 0.20 0.97 11.52
C ASN A 57 -0.79 -0.20 11.38
N ILE A 58 -1.88 -0.19 12.17
CA ILE A 58 -2.84 -1.30 12.23
C ILE A 58 -3.93 -1.17 11.18
N ALA A 59 -4.49 0.03 10.99
CA ALA A 59 -5.75 0.25 10.28
C ALA A 59 -5.62 0.81 8.87
N LEU A 60 -4.53 1.54 8.54
CA LEU A 60 -4.37 2.11 7.21
C LEU A 60 -4.15 1.03 6.15
N ARG A 61 -4.96 1.08 5.09
CA ARG A 61 -4.94 0.12 3.99
C ARG A 61 -4.00 0.53 2.87
N THR A 62 -3.89 1.85 2.64
CA THR A 62 -3.09 2.41 1.54
C THR A 62 -1.74 2.96 1.99
N CYS A 63 -1.31 2.66 3.21
CA CYS A 63 -0.02 3.03 3.75
C CYS A 63 1.03 1.91 3.57
N LEU A 64 2.24 2.28 3.14
CA LEU A 64 3.39 1.37 3.01
C LEU A 64 4.28 1.38 4.26
N LYS A 65 4.49 2.55 4.84
CA LYS A 65 5.38 2.82 5.98
C LYS A 65 4.87 4.00 6.77
N VAL A 66 5.01 3.94 8.08
CA VAL A 66 4.70 5.04 9.00
C VAL A 66 5.99 5.48 9.67
N LEU A 67 6.40 6.71 9.39
CA LEU A 67 7.68 7.29 9.82
C LEU A 67 7.44 8.43 10.80
N VAL A 68 8.31 8.53 11.80
CA VAL A 68 8.35 9.66 12.75
C VAL A 68 9.69 10.38 12.57
N PRO A 69 9.73 11.58 11.93
CA PRO A 69 10.95 12.36 11.80
C PRO A 69 11.50 12.70 13.17
N VAL A 70 12.80 12.51 13.35
CA VAL A 70 13.49 12.79 14.62
C VAL A 70 14.59 13.85 14.45
N PHE A 71 15.24 13.90 13.28
CA PHE A 71 16.28 14.88 13.00
C PHE A 71 16.17 15.39 11.57
N GLU A 72 16.43 16.70 11.42
CA GLU A 72 16.55 17.36 10.13
C GLU A 72 17.76 18.30 10.14
N PHE A 73 18.56 18.23 9.06
CA PHE A 73 19.72 19.09 8.86
C PHE A 73 20.15 19.11 7.39
N GLU A 74 21.02 20.04 7.04
CA GLU A 74 21.64 20.08 5.71
C GLU A 74 23.00 19.36 5.73
N SER A 75 23.28 18.63 4.65
CA SER A 75 24.57 17.97 4.46
C SER A 75 24.93 17.91 2.98
N ASN A 76 26.17 18.28 2.66
CA ASN A 76 26.66 18.33 1.29
C ASN A 76 27.66 17.20 0.96
N SER A 77 27.95 16.34 1.92
CA SER A 77 28.85 15.20 1.73
C SER A 77 28.59 14.07 2.74
N PRO A 78 29.01 12.84 2.46
CA PRO A 78 28.95 11.75 3.43
C PRO A 78 29.75 12.02 4.71
N GLU A 79 30.83 12.79 4.63
CA GLU A 79 31.69 13.20 5.75
C GLU A 79 30.92 14.18 6.66
N ASP A 80 30.25 15.16 6.08
CA ASP A 80 29.38 16.10 6.84
C ASP A 80 28.24 15.32 7.51
N LEU A 81 27.59 14.40 6.78
CA LEU A 81 26.55 13.52 7.34
C LEU A 81 27.05 12.78 8.57
N TYR A 82 28.25 12.16 8.49
CA TYR A 82 28.87 11.49 9.62
C TYR A 82 29.13 12.46 10.79
N GLY A 83 29.70 13.63 10.48
CA GLY A 83 30.03 14.65 11.47
C GLY A 83 28.83 15.20 12.23
N PHE A 84 27.66 15.30 11.60
CA PHE A 84 26.39 15.63 12.25
C PHE A 84 25.84 14.43 13.02
N ALA A 85 25.76 13.28 12.39
CA ALA A 85 25.14 12.08 12.94
C ALA A 85 25.82 11.59 14.22
N ILE A 86 27.15 11.68 14.36
CA ILE A 86 27.86 11.24 15.57
C ILE A 86 27.53 12.08 16.82
N ARG A 87 26.97 13.29 16.62
CA ARG A 87 26.57 14.18 17.73
C ARG A 87 25.14 13.92 18.20
N ILE A 88 24.36 13.20 17.41
CA ILE A 88 22.96 12.87 17.74
C ILE A 88 22.94 11.92 18.95
N PRO A 89 22.07 12.15 19.95
CA PRO A 89 21.94 11.29 21.12
C PRO A 89 21.11 10.03 20.79
N TRP A 90 21.72 9.10 20.02
CA TRP A 90 21.07 7.87 19.56
C TRP A 90 20.59 6.98 20.70
N GLU A 91 21.23 7.09 21.87
CA GLU A 91 20.86 6.42 23.10
C GLU A 91 19.45 6.77 23.60
N ASN A 92 18.82 7.82 23.11
CA ASN A 92 17.42 8.14 23.38
C ASN A 92 16.47 7.22 22.61
N TYR A 93 16.89 6.66 21.47
CA TYR A 93 16.06 5.89 20.54
C TYR A 93 16.42 4.41 20.49
N LEU A 94 17.64 4.05 20.82
CA LEU A 94 18.22 2.72 20.66
C LEU A 94 18.95 2.34 21.95
N ASP A 95 18.78 1.10 22.41
CA ASP A 95 19.55 0.53 23.53
C ASP A 95 20.76 -0.24 23.00
N ILE A 96 21.81 -0.35 23.80
CA ILE A 96 23.03 -1.08 23.48
C ILE A 96 22.80 -2.57 23.17
N HIS A 97 21.75 -3.15 23.74
CA HIS A 97 21.38 -4.56 23.58
C HIS A 97 20.37 -4.79 22.44
N GLN A 98 19.89 -3.72 21.81
CA GLN A 98 18.99 -3.81 20.68
C GLN A 98 19.77 -3.90 19.37
N SER A 99 19.10 -4.43 18.34
CA SER A 99 19.57 -4.41 16.96
C SER A 99 18.93 -3.25 16.18
N PHE A 100 19.67 -2.74 15.19
CA PHE A 100 19.13 -1.71 14.31
C PHE A 100 19.48 -1.94 12.84
N ALA A 101 18.75 -1.26 11.97
CA ALA A 101 19.06 -1.13 10.54
C ALA A 101 18.73 0.27 10.04
N ILE A 102 19.21 0.57 8.83
CA ILE A 102 18.92 1.84 8.13
C ILE A 102 18.33 1.51 6.77
N ASP A 103 17.07 1.90 6.57
CA ASP A 103 16.44 1.98 5.25
C ASP A 103 16.69 3.38 4.68
N PHE A 104 16.86 3.51 3.36
CA PHE A 104 17.23 4.79 2.79
C PHE A 104 16.56 5.10 1.45
N THR A 105 16.31 6.39 1.23
CA THR A 105 15.90 6.92 -0.07
C THR A 105 16.64 8.21 -0.32
N ILE A 106 17.53 8.21 -1.31
CA ILE A 106 18.43 9.32 -1.59
C ILE A 106 18.25 9.80 -3.02
N GLN A 107 17.93 11.07 -3.18
CA GLN A 107 17.85 11.78 -4.46
C GLN A 107 18.68 13.08 -4.35
N SER A 108 19.98 12.97 -4.66
CA SER A 108 20.94 14.04 -4.40
C SER A 108 22.09 14.00 -5.41
N GLU A 109 22.56 15.16 -5.80
CA GLU A 109 23.81 15.33 -6.55
C GLU A 109 25.06 15.26 -5.67
N TYR A 110 24.89 15.53 -4.35
CA TYR A 110 25.97 15.49 -3.36
C TYR A 110 26.27 14.06 -2.88
N PHE A 111 25.33 13.14 -2.99
CA PHE A 111 25.43 11.75 -2.53
C PHE A 111 25.32 10.77 -3.71
N LYS A 112 26.42 10.65 -4.47
CA LYS A 112 26.46 9.81 -5.69
C LYS A 112 26.24 8.31 -5.43
N HIS A 113 26.58 7.82 -4.24
CA HIS A 113 26.44 6.44 -3.82
C HIS A 113 25.53 6.35 -2.60
N SER A 114 24.24 6.09 -2.82
CA SER A 114 23.22 6.08 -1.76
C SER A 114 23.54 5.09 -0.63
N GLN A 115 24.05 3.91 -0.96
CA GLN A 115 24.43 2.91 0.04
C GLN A 115 25.58 3.40 0.93
N PHE A 116 26.52 4.17 0.39
CA PHE A 116 27.65 4.71 1.15
C PHE A 116 27.19 5.72 2.20
N ALA A 117 26.22 6.58 1.88
CA ALA A 117 25.63 7.51 2.85
C ALA A 117 24.95 6.76 4.01
N ALA A 118 24.20 5.70 3.72
CA ALA A 118 23.59 4.86 4.76
C ALA A 118 24.64 4.17 5.65
N LEU A 119 25.76 3.71 5.06
CA LEU A 119 26.89 3.15 5.81
C LEU A 119 27.55 4.20 6.71
N LYS A 120 27.73 5.43 6.24
CA LYS A 120 28.27 6.54 7.06
C LYS A 120 27.39 6.87 8.25
N LEU A 121 26.05 6.88 8.06
CA LEU A 121 25.10 7.04 9.16
C LEU A 121 25.21 5.88 10.16
N LYS A 122 25.29 4.64 9.67
CA LYS A 122 25.48 3.45 10.51
C LYS A 122 26.78 3.54 11.33
N ASP A 123 27.88 3.95 10.69
CA ASP A 123 29.17 4.09 11.34
C ASP A 123 29.13 5.17 12.44
N ALA A 124 28.49 6.32 12.18
CA ALA A 124 28.31 7.37 13.18
C ALA A 124 27.52 6.89 14.42
N ILE A 125 26.44 6.12 14.20
CA ILE A 125 25.66 5.50 15.30
C ILE A 125 26.56 4.56 16.11
N CYS A 126 27.23 3.62 15.44
CA CYS A 126 28.11 2.65 16.10
C CYS A 126 29.24 3.33 16.90
N ASP A 127 29.90 4.32 16.31
CA ASP A 127 31.03 4.99 16.94
C ASP A 127 30.63 5.87 18.13
N ARG A 128 29.41 6.44 18.10
CA ARG A 128 28.85 7.11 19.28
C ARG A 128 28.65 6.12 20.42
N PHE A 129 28.03 4.97 20.17
CA PHE A 129 27.82 3.94 21.21
C PHE A 129 29.14 3.41 21.76
N ARG A 130 30.16 3.18 20.91
CA ARG A 130 31.49 2.78 21.35
C ARG A 130 32.11 3.78 22.33
N LYS A 131 32.02 5.08 22.03
CA LYS A 131 32.52 6.14 22.90
C LYS A 131 31.84 6.19 24.25
N LEU A 132 30.56 5.78 24.34
CA LEU A 132 29.77 5.86 25.56
C LEU A 132 29.77 4.54 26.37
N ASN A 133 30.16 3.42 25.77
CA ASN A 133 29.94 2.08 26.34
C ASN A 133 31.17 1.16 26.20
N ASP A 134 32.36 1.64 26.52
CA ASP A 134 33.61 0.84 26.55
C ASP A 134 33.81 0.01 25.27
N ASP A 135 33.77 0.67 24.10
CA ASP A 135 33.88 0.10 22.73
C ASP A 135 32.76 -0.89 22.31
N LYS A 136 31.72 -1.00 23.09
CA LYS A 136 30.55 -1.80 22.70
C LYS A 136 29.60 -0.99 21.81
N ARG A 137 28.89 -1.67 20.93
CA ARG A 137 27.91 -1.09 20.02
C ARG A 137 26.68 -1.98 19.86
N PRO A 138 25.52 -1.43 19.46
CA PRO A 138 24.34 -2.20 19.09
C PRO A 138 24.61 -3.12 17.88
N ASP A 139 23.86 -4.22 17.79
CA ASP A 139 23.93 -5.15 16.68
C ASP A 139 23.24 -4.63 15.43
N ILE A 140 23.65 -5.13 14.26
CA ILE A 140 23.01 -4.84 12.98
C ILE A 140 22.16 -6.03 12.56
N ASN A 141 20.85 -5.79 12.33
CA ASN A 141 19.94 -6.80 11.80
C ASN A 141 19.09 -6.16 10.70
N THR A 142 19.31 -6.56 9.45
CA THR A 142 18.61 -6.00 8.28
C THR A 142 17.25 -6.60 8.04
N ASP A 143 16.95 -7.78 8.61
CA ASP A 143 15.70 -8.49 8.34
C ASP A 143 14.59 -8.07 9.31
N ARG A 144 14.87 -8.12 10.61
CA ARG A 144 13.92 -7.78 11.68
C ARG A 144 14.64 -7.02 12.80
N PRO A 145 15.04 -5.77 12.54
CA PRO A 145 15.69 -4.94 13.54
C PRO A 145 14.73 -4.56 14.68
N ASP A 146 15.25 -4.35 15.88
CA ASP A 146 14.46 -3.76 16.96
C ASP A 146 14.12 -2.31 16.67
N VAL A 147 15.08 -1.55 16.14
CA VAL A 147 14.89 -0.16 15.71
C VAL A 147 15.29 -0.02 14.23
N LEU A 148 14.38 0.47 13.42
CA LEU A 148 14.63 0.79 12.01
C LEU A 148 14.64 2.30 11.83
N PHE A 149 15.79 2.83 11.39
CA PHE A 149 15.90 4.22 10.97
C PHE A 149 15.64 4.36 9.47
N ASN A 150 15.00 5.44 9.06
CA ASN A 150 14.84 5.80 7.66
C ASN A 150 15.66 7.07 7.38
N LEU A 151 16.63 6.96 6.48
CA LEU A 151 17.44 8.07 5.99
C LEU A 151 16.83 8.58 4.68
N HIS A 152 16.27 9.77 4.69
CA HIS A 152 15.79 10.44 3.50
C HIS A 152 16.68 11.64 3.17
N ILE A 153 17.24 11.67 1.94
CA ILE A 153 18.01 12.82 1.47
C ILE A 153 17.40 13.29 0.15
N HIS A 154 16.97 14.55 0.15
CA HIS A 154 16.53 15.22 -1.07
C HIS A 154 17.41 16.46 -1.28
N ARG A 155 18.18 16.47 -2.38
CA ARG A 155 19.26 17.44 -2.61
C ARG A 155 20.28 17.37 -1.45
N ASN A 156 20.36 18.40 -0.60
CA ASN A 156 21.20 18.46 0.59
C ASN A 156 20.40 18.40 1.91
N GLN A 157 19.07 18.30 1.83
CA GLN A 157 18.22 18.18 3.02
C GLN A 157 18.18 16.72 3.48
N VAL A 158 18.62 16.49 4.71
CA VAL A 158 18.66 15.19 5.38
C VAL A 158 17.55 15.15 6.41
N THR A 159 16.67 14.15 6.29
CA THR A 159 15.69 13.81 7.32
C THR A 159 15.98 12.40 7.81
N ILE A 160 16.14 12.22 9.11
CA ILE A 160 16.24 10.92 9.76
C ILE A 160 14.97 10.67 10.54
N SER A 161 14.32 9.54 10.28
CA SER A 161 13.06 9.17 10.92
C SER A 161 13.20 7.81 11.61
N LEU A 162 12.42 7.59 12.67
CA LEU A 162 12.11 6.26 13.15
C LEU A 162 11.03 5.64 12.25
N ASP A 163 11.27 4.42 11.75
CA ASP A 163 10.26 3.63 11.05
C ASP A 163 9.49 2.78 12.06
N SER A 164 8.25 3.16 12.32
CA SER A 164 7.40 2.44 13.27
C SER A 164 6.90 1.10 12.74
N SER A 165 6.84 0.94 11.43
CA SER A 165 6.26 -0.23 10.77
C SER A 165 7.20 -1.44 10.74
N GLY A 166 8.52 -1.21 10.63
CA GLY A 166 9.49 -2.26 10.36
C GLY A 166 9.42 -2.73 8.91
N THR A 167 8.96 -3.95 8.63
CA THR A 167 8.70 -4.38 7.25
C THR A 167 7.49 -3.63 6.68
N SER A 168 7.44 -3.46 5.35
CA SER A 168 6.37 -2.69 4.71
C SER A 168 4.97 -3.24 5.04
N LEU A 169 4.02 -2.34 5.28
CA LEU A 169 2.65 -2.66 5.70
C LEU A 169 1.83 -3.40 4.64
N HIS A 170 2.26 -3.44 3.37
CA HIS A 170 1.62 -4.29 2.37
C HIS A 170 1.77 -5.79 2.69
N GLN A 171 2.80 -6.16 3.44
CA GLN A 171 3.01 -7.54 3.88
C GLN A 171 2.04 -7.90 5.01
N ARG A 172 0.75 -8.17 4.65
CA ARG A 172 -0.33 -8.50 5.60
C ARG A 172 -0.15 -9.88 6.27
N GLY A 173 0.82 -10.70 5.79
CA GLY A 173 1.01 -12.07 6.28
C GLY A 173 0.06 -13.11 5.64
N ASN A 174 -0.79 -12.69 4.72
CA ASN A 174 -1.83 -13.54 4.12
C ASN A 174 -1.34 -14.40 2.95
N ARG A 175 -0.12 -14.24 2.45
CA ARG A 175 0.41 -15.02 1.33
C ARG A 175 1.09 -16.30 1.81
N VAL A 176 0.70 -17.44 1.22
CA VAL A 176 1.42 -18.72 1.32
C VAL A 176 2.38 -18.83 0.15
N GLU A 177 1.85 -18.56 -1.06
CA GLU A 177 2.59 -18.62 -2.32
C GLU A 177 2.30 -17.37 -3.15
N GLN A 178 3.19 -17.09 -4.09
CA GLN A 178 3.02 -15.97 -5.03
C GLN A 178 2.86 -16.54 -6.44
N THR A 179 1.91 -15.99 -7.17
CA THR A 179 1.89 -16.10 -8.64
C THR A 179 2.98 -15.18 -9.22
N ILE A 180 3.26 -15.33 -10.51
CA ILE A 180 4.20 -14.42 -11.20
C ILE A 180 3.67 -12.99 -11.09
N ALA A 181 4.38 -12.14 -10.31
CA ALA A 181 4.10 -10.72 -10.06
C ALA A 181 2.64 -10.40 -9.63
N PRO A 182 2.26 -10.78 -8.41
CA PRO A 182 0.96 -10.41 -7.85
C PRO A 182 0.88 -8.89 -7.63
N ILE A 183 -0.34 -8.34 -7.69
CA ILE A 183 -0.55 -6.94 -7.34
C ILE A 183 -0.20 -6.72 -5.85
N ASN A 184 0.36 -5.54 -5.54
CA ASN A 184 0.66 -5.14 -4.17
C ASN A 184 -0.65 -4.89 -3.39
N GLU A 185 -0.73 -5.31 -2.13
CA GLU A 185 -1.93 -5.21 -1.28
C GLU A 185 -2.37 -3.76 -1.06
N VAL A 186 -1.41 -2.84 -0.91
CA VAL A 186 -1.70 -1.40 -0.76
C VAL A 186 -2.32 -0.84 -2.05
N LEU A 187 -1.82 -1.26 -3.22
CA LEU A 187 -2.41 -0.87 -4.50
C LEU A 187 -3.80 -1.50 -4.67
N ALA A 188 -3.97 -2.79 -4.36
CA ALA A 188 -5.26 -3.47 -4.42
C ALA A 188 -6.32 -2.77 -3.53
N ALA A 189 -5.94 -2.43 -2.29
CA ALA A 189 -6.78 -1.65 -1.40
C ALA A 189 -7.13 -0.27 -1.99
N GLY A 190 -6.14 0.41 -2.58
CA GLY A 190 -6.32 1.70 -3.25
C GLY A 190 -7.33 1.62 -4.41
N LEU A 191 -7.28 0.56 -5.25
CA LEU A 191 -8.24 0.35 -6.33
C LEU A 191 -9.68 0.24 -5.80
N ILE A 192 -9.88 -0.53 -4.72
CA ILE A 192 -11.20 -0.71 -4.11
C ILE A 192 -11.70 0.63 -3.54
N LEU A 193 -10.87 1.39 -2.82
CA LEU A 193 -11.26 2.68 -2.26
C LEU A 193 -11.55 3.72 -3.36
N LEU A 194 -10.73 3.79 -4.41
CA LEU A 194 -10.94 4.67 -5.57
C LEU A 194 -12.20 4.32 -6.36
N SER A 195 -12.62 3.05 -6.38
CA SER A 195 -13.85 2.61 -7.03
C SER A 195 -15.11 3.10 -6.30
N LYS A 196 -14.95 3.53 -5.04
CA LYS A 196 -16.07 3.94 -4.15
C LYS A 196 -17.10 2.82 -3.96
N TRP A 197 -16.67 1.54 -3.97
CA TRP A 197 -17.54 0.42 -3.65
C TRP A 197 -18.18 0.62 -2.26
N ASP A 198 -19.50 0.57 -2.21
CA ASP A 198 -20.30 0.87 -1.01
C ASP A 198 -20.25 -0.21 0.08
N LYS A 199 -19.70 -1.38 -0.25
CA LYS A 199 -19.69 -2.58 0.61
C LYS A 199 -21.12 -3.05 0.98
N ALA A 200 -22.11 -2.66 0.17
CA ALA A 200 -23.51 -3.02 0.28
C ALA A 200 -24.01 -3.70 -1.03
N SER A 201 -23.10 -4.35 -1.74
CA SER A 201 -23.31 -5.03 -3.00
C SER A 201 -22.25 -6.11 -3.21
N HIS A 202 -22.45 -6.99 -4.20
CA HIS A 202 -21.50 -8.04 -4.55
C HIS A 202 -20.15 -7.48 -5.03
N PHE A 203 -19.08 -8.25 -4.84
CA PHE A 203 -17.76 -7.93 -5.35
C PHE A 203 -17.20 -9.08 -6.18
N VAL A 204 -16.62 -8.77 -7.34
CA VAL A 204 -16.06 -9.76 -8.26
C VAL A 204 -14.65 -9.33 -8.70
N ASP A 205 -13.73 -10.28 -8.76
CA ASP A 205 -12.46 -10.17 -9.49
C ASP A 205 -12.37 -11.35 -10.45
N ALA A 206 -12.63 -11.11 -11.74
CA ALA A 206 -12.72 -12.14 -12.77
C ALA A 206 -11.35 -12.53 -13.37
N MET A 207 -10.25 -12.00 -12.83
CA MET A 207 -8.85 -12.32 -13.19
C MET A 207 -7.98 -12.28 -11.92
N CYS A 208 -8.41 -13.01 -10.89
CA CYS A 208 -7.97 -12.81 -9.51
C CYS A 208 -6.52 -13.21 -9.23
N GLY A 209 -5.89 -13.99 -10.10
CA GLY A 209 -4.53 -14.46 -9.90
C GLY A 209 -4.36 -15.14 -8.53
N SER A 210 -3.56 -14.54 -7.64
CA SER A 210 -3.36 -15.04 -6.27
C SER A 210 -4.43 -14.63 -5.26
N GLY A 211 -5.50 -13.92 -5.68
CA GLY A 211 -6.62 -13.53 -4.84
C GLY A 211 -6.41 -12.23 -4.03
N THR A 212 -5.39 -11.43 -4.32
CA THR A 212 -5.06 -10.24 -3.51
C THR A 212 -6.22 -9.24 -3.44
N ILE A 213 -6.88 -8.93 -4.57
CA ILE A 213 -7.97 -7.93 -4.61
C ILE A 213 -9.19 -8.44 -3.82
N VAL A 214 -9.58 -9.70 -3.98
CA VAL A 214 -10.74 -10.26 -3.25
C VAL A 214 -10.47 -10.38 -1.75
N ILE A 215 -9.23 -10.63 -1.33
CA ILE A 215 -8.83 -10.66 0.09
C ILE A 215 -8.93 -9.26 0.70
N GLU A 216 -8.42 -8.22 0.03
CA GLU A 216 -8.57 -6.83 0.48
C GLU A 216 -10.05 -6.41 0.50
N ALA A 217 -10.84 -6.80 -0.51
CA ALA A 217 -12.28 -6.55 -0.55
C ALA A 217 -13.01 -7.19 0.64
N ALA A 218 -12.70 -8.45 0.98
CA ALA A 218 -13.30 -9.14 2.12
C ALA A 218 -12.93 -8.46 3.45
N SER A 219 -11.65 -8.10 3.63
CA SER A 219 -11.19 -7.35 4.79
C SER A 219 -11.93 -6.02 4.95
N MET A 220 -12.18 -5.29 3.84
CA MET A 220 -12.95 -4.04 3.85
C MET A 220 -14.45 -4.27 4.10
N ALA A 221 -15.02 -5.31 3.50
CA ALA A 221 -16.43 -5.64 3.63
C ALA A 221 -16.85 -5.88 5.07
N ILE A 222 -16.03 -6.62 5.82
CA ILE A 222 -16.26 -6.89 7.25
C ILE A 222 -15.64 -5.88 8.19
N ASN A 223 -15.02 -4.81 7.67
CA ASN A 223 -14.32 -3.79 8.44
C ASN A 223 -13.18 -4.33 9.33
N LYS A 224 -12.49 -5.40 8.90
CA LYS A 224 -11.31 -5.91 9.61
C LYS A 224 -10.10 -5.02 9.30
N ALA A 225 -9.40 -4.55 10.33
CA ALA A 225 -8.19 -3.77 10.16
C ALA A 225 -7.10 -4.62 9.46
N PRO A 226 -6.40 -4.10 8.42
CA PRO A 226 -5.57 -4.91 7.53
C PRO A 226 -4.35 -5.53 8.20
N ASN A 227 -3.83 -4.92 9.26
CA ASN A 227 -2.63 -5.37 9.97
C ASN A 227 -2.90 -5.80 11.41
N ILE A 228 -4.17 -6.09 11.78
CA ILE A 228 -4.55 -6.44 13.15
C ILE A 228 -3.85 -7.73 13.63
N ASP A 229 -3.64 -8.70 12.73
CA ASP A 229 -3.00 -9.98 13.02
C ASP A 229 -1.46 -9.94 12.84
N ARG A 230 -0.89 -8.75 12.59
CA ARG A 230 0.54 -8.62 12.36
C ARG A 230 1.32 -8.66 13.66
N ASN A 231 2.29 -9.57 13.75
CA ASN A 231 3.06 -9.82 14.97
C ASN A 231 4.26 -8.89 15.15
N TYR A 232 4.71 -8.22 14.09
CA TYR A 232 5.93 -7.42 14.12
C TYR A 232 5.69 -5.99 13.65
N PHE A 233 5.99 -5.06 14.57
CA PHE A 233 6.14 -3.63 14.31
C PHE A 233 7.34 -3.14 15.09
N CYS A 234 8.19 -2.28 14.50
CA CYS A 234 9.36 -1.72 15.19
C CYS A 234 8.97 -0.87 16.40
N PHE A 235 7.85 -0.14 16.36
CA PHE A 235 7.43 0.69 17.49
C PHE A 235 7.22 -0.10 18.79
N LYS A 236 7.00 -1.42 18.73
CA LYS A 236 6.86 -2.26 19.95
C LYS A 236 8.16 -2.39 20.75
N ASN A 237 9.30 -2.07 20.13
CA ASN A 237 10.61 -2.08 20.77
C ASN A 237 11.08 -0.68 21.17
N TRP A 238 10.30 0.37 20.88
CA TRP A 238 10.64 1.74 21.26
C TRP A 238 10.46 1.98 22.75
N LYS A 239 11.26 2.88 23.32
CA LYS A 239 11.15 3.26 24.74
C LYS A 239 9.80 3.89 25.09
N SER A 240 9.14 4.51 24.12
CA SER A 240 7.81 5.13 24.24
C SER A 240 6.65 4.15 24.03
N TYR A 241 6.91 2.84 23.87
CA TYR A 241 5.84 1.87 23.62
C TYR A 241 4.94 1.70 24.82
N ASP A 242 3.65 2.02 24.65
CA ASP A 242 2.59 1.77 25.62
C ASP A 242 1.78 0.53 25.19
N LYS A 243 2.02 -0.59 25.90
CA LYS A 243 1.36 -1.87 25.65
C LYS A 243 -0.13 -1.82 25.97
N SER A 244 -0.56 -1.05 26.97
CA SER A 244 -1.97 -0.94 27.36
C SER A 244 -2.75 -0.23 26.26
N LEU A 245 -2.30 0.95 25.85
CA LEU A 245 -2.88 1.72 24.77
C LEU A 245 -2.95 0.89 23.46
N TYR A 246 -1.87 0.16 23.11
CA TYR A 246 -1.86 -0.71 21.95
C TYR A 246 -2.95 -1.78 21.99
N ASN A 247 -3.12 -2.45 23.16
CA ASN A 247 -4.12 -3.50 23.33
C ASN A 247 -5.55 -2.93 23.28
N ASP A 248 -5.78 -1.75 23.84
CA ASP A 248 -7.07 -1.07 23.83
C ASP A 248 -7.46 -0.73 22.39
N ILE A 249 -6.53 -0.20 21.58
CA ILE A 249 -6.74 0.08 20.16
C ILE A 249 -7.04 -1.21 19.37
N CYS A 250 -6.29 -2.30 19.60
CA CYS A 250 -6.56 -3.58 18.95
C CYS A 250 -7.95 -4.12 19.30
N THR A 251 -8.38 -3.97 20.54
CA THR A 251 -9.71 -4.36 21.01
C THR A 251 -10.79 -3.51 20.35
N GLU A 252 -10.64 -2.19 20.35
CA GLU A 252 -11.55 -1.24 19.68
C GLU A 252 -11.74 -1.62 18.20
N LEU A 253 -10.63 -1.78 17.45
CA LEU A 253 -10.66 -2.11 16.03
C LEU A 253 -11.27 -3.49 15.76
N SER A 254 -11.06 -4.46 16.65
CA SER A 254 -11.67 -5.79 16.52
C SER A 254 -13.18 -5.78 16.72
N LEU A 255 -13.68 -4.97 17.65
CA LEU A 255 -15.12 -4.80 17.91
C LEU A 255 -15.86 -4.11 16.75
N GLN A 256 -15.15 -3.39 15.88
CA GLN A 256 -15.73 -2.75 14.69
C GLN A 256 -16.00 -3.73 13.56
N THR A 257 -15.60 -5.00 13.68
CA THR A 257 -15.83 -6.03 12.68
C THR A 257 -17.32 -6.35 12.57
N LYS A 258 -17.83 -6.50 11.33
CA LYS A 258 -19.24 -6.73 11.04
C LYS A 258 -19.47 -7.87 10.06
N SER A 259 -20.70 -8.39 10.00
CA SER A 259 -21.10 -9.37 9.00
C SER A 259 -21.23 -8.74 7.61
N PHE A 260 -21.05 -9.55 6.58
CA PHE A 260 -21.21 -9.15 5.18
C PHE A 260 -22.16 -10.12 4.47
N PRO A 261 -23.36 -9.70 4.04
CA PRO A 261 -24.39 -10.59 3.51
C PRO A 261 -24.27 -10.86 1.99
N PHE A 262 -23.39 -10.14 1.29
CA PHE A 262 -23.20 -10.28 -0.15
C PHE A 262 -22.07 -11.29 -0.45
N LYS A 263 -21.90 -11.63 -1.75
CA LYS A 263 -20.84 -12.55 -2.19
C LYS A 263 -19.61 -11.78 -2.66
N ILE A 264 -18.44 -12.31 -2.34
CA ILE A 264 -17.17 -11.92 -2.92
C ILE A 264 -16.65 -13.10 -3.73
N ILE A 265 -16.42 -12.90 -5.03
CA ILE A 265 -16.06 -13.98 -5.95
C ILE A 265 -14.75 -13.60 -6.64
N GLY A 266 -13.75 -14.49 -6.54
CA GLY A 266 -12.57 -14.47 -7.37
C GLY A 266 -12.66 -15.53 -8.46
N SER A 267 -12.26 -15.23 -9.70
CA SER A 267 -12.09 -16.24 -10.71
C SER A 267 -10.86 -16.03 -11.55
N ASP A 268 -10.33 -17.13 -12.05
CA ASP A 268 -9.21 -17.15 -12.99
C ASP A 268 -9.36 -18.35 -13.93
N ASN A 269 -8.85 -18.27 -15.16
CA ASN A 269 -8.83 -19.39 -16.10
C ASN A 269 -7.62 -20.31 -15.90
N ASN A 270 -6.65 -19.89 -15.07
CA ASN A 270 -5.46 -20.66 -14.76
C ASN A 270 -5.64 -21.47 -13.47
N LYS A 271 -5.70 -22.78 -13.60
CA LYS A 271 -5.89 -23.71 -12.47
C LYS A 271 -4.87 -23.54 -11.34
N LYS A 272 -3.60 -23.23 -11.67
CA LYS A 272 -2.57 -22.97 -10.66
C LYS A 272 -2.86 -21.66 -9.89
N ALA A 273 -3.29 -20.61 -10.58
CA ALA A 273 -3.67 -19.35 -9.95
C ALA A 273 -4.87 -19.55 -8.99
N VAL A 274 -5.89 -20.29 -9.43
CA VAL A 274 -7.05 -20.67 -8.61
C VAL A 274 -6.63 -21.39 -7.34
N PHE A 275 -5.75 -22.40 -7.46
CA PHE A 275 -5.23 -23.11 -6.29
C PHE A 275 -4.50 -22.20 -5.32
N VAL A 276 -3.60 -21.34 -5.81
CA VAL A 276 -2.87 -20.35 -4.98
C VAL A 276 -3.84 -19.39 -4.31
N ALA A 277 -4.84 -18.89 -5.05
CA ALA A 277 -5.86 -18.00 -4.48
C ALA A 277 -6.64 -18.66 -3.33
N GLN A 278 -7.05 -19.92 -3.50
CA GLN A 278 -7.72 -20.69 -2.45
C GLN A 278 -6.87 -20.84 -1.18
N GLN A 279 -5.58 -21.14 -1.33
CA GLN A 279 -4.66 -21.23 -0.19
C GLN A 279 -4.49 -19.88 0.52
N ASN A 280 -4.32 -18.79 -0.23
CA ASN A 280 -4.19 -17.45 0.34
C ASN A 280 -5.47 -17.01 1.04
N VAL A 281 -6.65 -17.25 0.45
CA VAL A 281 -7.97 -16.95 1.05
C VAL A 281 -8.15 -17.73 2.36
N LYS A 282 -7.77 -19.01 2.38
CA LYS A 282 -7.81 -19.84 3.59
C LYS A 282 -6.89 -19.31 4.67
N LYS A 283 -5.66 -18.95 4.33
CA LYS A 283 -4.68 -18.38 5.27
C LYS A 283 -5.15 -17.03 5.84
N ALA A 284 -5.80 -16.20 5.02
CA ALA A 284 -6.38 -14.94 5.45
C ALA A 284 -7.64 -15.10 6.34
N GLY A 285 -8.18 -16.33 6.45
CA GLY A 285 -9.39 -16.62 7.23
C GLY A 285 -10.71 -16.23 6.55
N PHE A 286 -10.71 -15.98 5.22
CA PHE A 286 -11.87 -15.48 4.47
C PHE A 286 -12.57 -16.54 3.62
N ASN A 287 -12.26 -17.82 3.79
CA ASN A 287 -12.87 -18.93 3.03
C ASN A 287 -14.40 -19.08 3.22
N HIS A 288 -14.97 -18.45 4.23
CA HIS A 288 -16.41 -18.39 4.46
C HIS A 288 -17.09 -17.18 3.78
N ILE A 289 -16.33 -16.22 3.26
CA ILE A 289 -16.83 -15.00 2.60
C ILE A 289 -16.50 -15.02 1.11
N ILE A 290 -15.31 -15.55 0.75
CA ILE A 290 -14.78 -15.53 -0.61
C ILE A 290 -14.97 -16.89 -1.26
N GLU A 291 -15.58 -16.90 -2.45
CA GLU A 291 -15.66 -18.04 -3.34
C GLU A 291 -14.65 -17.89 -4.48
N ILE A 292 -13.76 -18.88 -4.69
CA ILE A 292 -12.80 -18.90 -5.79
C ILE A 292 -13.22 -19.94 -6.83
N ARG A 293 -13.34 -19.52 -8.11
CA ARG A 293 -13.81 -20.33 -9.23
C ARG A 293 -12.76 -20.46 -10.34
N GLU A 294 -12.68 -21.64 -10.97
CA GLU A 294 -11.92 -21.84 -12.21
C GLU A 294 -12.83 -21.51 -13.40
N VAL A 295 -12.91 -20.26 -13.78
CA VAL A 295 -13.73 -19.80 -14.90
C VAL A 295 -13.13 -18.56 -15.55
N SER A 296 -13.17 -18.48 -16.88
CA SER A 296 -12.72 -17.28 -17.61
C SER A 296 -13.75 -16.15 -17.53
N ILE A 297 -13.33 -14.91 -17.69
CA ILE A 297 -14.20 -13.73 -17.66
C ILE A 297 -15.36 -13.82 -18.68
N GLN A 298 -15.15 -14.48 -19.84
CA GLN A 298 -16.18 -14.65 -20.86
C GLN A 298 -17.31 -15.60 -20.45
N LYS A 299 -17.05 -16.48 -19.49
CA LYS A 299 -18.02 -17.47 -18.99
C LYS A 299 -18.46 -17.16 -17.57
N MET A 300 -17.93 -16.08 -16.98
CA MET A 300 -18.27 -15.67 -15.63
C MET A 300 -19.71 -15.16 -15.57
N ILE A 301 -20.51 -15.78 -14.73
CA ILE A 301 -21.87 -15.32 -14.40
C ILE A 301 -21.80 -14.73 -13.00
N PRO A 302 -21.88 -13.39 -12.86
CA PRO A 302 -21.88 -12.74 -11.56
C PRO A 302 -23.22 -12.99 -10.85
N PRO A 303 -23.30 -12.77 -9.52
CA PRO A 303 -24.60 -12.69 -8.85
C PRO A 303 -25.51 -11.66 -9.54
N LEU A 304 -26.81 -11.96 -9.59
CA LEU A 304 -27.80 -10.99 -10.05
C LEU A 304 -27.79 -9.76 -9.13
N ASP A 305 -28.37 -8.68 -9.55
CA ASP A 305 -28.45 -7.38 -8.91
C ASP A 305 -27.24 -6.47 -9.26
N ARG A 306 -26.73 -5.73 -8.28
CA ARG A 306 -25.66 -4.77 -8.45
C ARG A 306 -24.36 -5.25 -7.80
N GLY A 307 -23.25 -4.78 -8.30
CA GLY A 307 -21.95 -5.12 -7.73
C GLY A 307 -20.80 -4.27 -8.26
N MET A 308 -19.63 -4.59 -7.76
CA MET A 308 -18.35 -4.06 -8.21
C MET A 308 -17.54 -5.18 -8.85
N LEU A 309 -17.05 -4.96 -10.07
CA LEU A 309 -16.02 -5.79 -10.70
C LEU A 309 -14.73 -5.00 -10.78
N ILE A 310 -13.64 -5.54 -10.23
CA ILE A 310 -12.29 -4.99 -10.42
C ILE A 310 -11.41 -6.08 -10.98
N ILE A 311 -10.71 -5.81 -12.09
CA ILE A 311 -9.78 -6.75 -12.70
C ILE A 311 -8.40 -6.12 -12.92
N ASN A 312 -7.37 -6.96 -12.80
CA ASN A 312 -5.98 -6.68 -13.14
C ASN A 312 -5.51 -7.71 -14.17
N PRO A 313 -5.88 -7.55 -15.48
CA PRO A 313 -5.48 -8.49 -16.53
C PRO A 313 -3.97 -8.53 -16.70
N PRO A 314 -3.40 -9.56 -17.34
CA PRO A 314 -1.99 -9.57 -17.72
C PRO A 314 -1.71 -8.47 -18.76
N TYR A 315 -0.60 -7.73 -18.58
CA TYR A 315 -0.13 -6.67 -19.48
C TYR A 315 1.40 -6.60 -19.51
N GLY A 316 1.94 -5.78 -20.43
CA GLY A 316 3.38 -5.62 -20.63
C GLY A 316 4.00 -6.84 -21.36
N GLU A 317 5.25 -7.19 -21.03
CA GLU A 317 6.02 -8.26 -21.67
C GLU A 317 5.43 -9.67 -21.51
N ARG A 318 4.28 -9.82 -20.86
CA ARG A 318 3.66 -11.12 -20.51
C ARG A 318 2.82 -11.72 -21.61
N MET A 319 2.47 -10.95 -22.66
CA MET A 319 1.63 -11.40 -23.79
C MET A 319 2.07 -10.78 -25.11
N GLN A 320 1.85 -11.50 -26.21
CA GLN A 320 2.00 -10.93 -27.55
C GLN A 320 0.89 -9.90 -27.83
N THR A 321 1.17 -8.86 -28.59
CA THR A 321 0.24 -7.74 -28.86
C THR A 321 -1.13 -8.22 -29.36
N PHE A 322 -1.16 -9.19 -30.28
CA PHE A 322 -2.40 -9.75 -30.84
C PHE A 322 -3.26 -10.45 -29.78
N GLU A 323 -2.63 -11.19 -28.89
CA GLU A 323 -3.34 -11.89 -27.80
C GLU A 323 -3.92 -10.90 -26.79
N THR A 324 -3.17 -9.83 -26.49
CA THR A 324 -3.62 -8.74 -25.61
C THR A 324 -4.83 -8.03 -26.22
N ASP A 325 -4.81 -7.65 -27.48
CA ASP A 325 -5.94 -7.01 -28.18
C ASP A 325 -7.22 -7.87 -28.14
N ARG A 326 -7.06 -9.17 -28.39
CA ARG A 326 -8.16 -10.15 -28.32
C ARG A 326 -8.74 -10.23 -26.90
N LEU A 327 -7.87 -10.30 -25.88
CA LEU A 327 -8.28 -10.37 -24.49
C LEU A 327 -9.09 -9.13 -24.10
N TYR A 328 -8.63 -7.91 -24.44
CA TYR A 328 -9.32 -6.69 -24.09
C TYR A 328 -10.68 -6.54 -24.80
N LYS A 329 -10.80 -7.02 -26.05
CA LYS A 329 -12.12 -7.14 -26.72
C LYS A 329 -13.05 -8.08 -25.96
N GLN A 330 -12.55 -9.23 -25.52
CA GLN A 330 -13.32 -10.20 -24.74
C GLN A 330 -13.76 -9.64 -23.37
N ILE A 331 -12.90 -8.88 -22.70
CA ILE A 331 -13.24 -8.14 -21.46
C ILE A 331 -14.39 -7.16 -21.74
N GLY A 332 -14.27 -6.35 -22.77
CA GLY A 332 -15.32 -5.38 -23.13
C GLY A 332 -16.65 -6.02 -23.49
N THR A 333 -16.63 -7.18 -24.14
CA THR A 333 -17.84 -7.98 -24.43
C THR A 333 -18.45 -8.52 -23.13
N ALA A 334 -17.63 -9.14 -22.26
CA ALA A 334 -18.10 -9.66 -20.98
C ALA A 334 -18.72 -8.56 -20.09
N PHE A 335 -18.12 -7.38 -20.04
CA PHE A 335 -18.68 -6.23 -19.30
C PHE A 335 -20.12 -5.90 -19.78
N LYS A 336 -20.35 -5.89 -21.10
CA LYS A 336 -21.67 -5.57 -21.68
C LYS A 336 -22.70 -6.67 -21.49
N GLU A 337 -22.29 -7.94 -21.59
CA GLU A 337 -23.19 -9.08 -21.66
C GLU A 337 -23.51 -9.69 -20.28
N HIS A 338 -22.53 -9.64 -19.35
CA HIS A 338 -22.67 -10.35 -18.08
C HIS A 338 -22.73 -9.44 -16.85
N PHE A 339 -22.25 -8.19 -16.95
CA PHE A 339 -22.11 -7.31 -15.78
C PHE A 339 -23.05 -6.10 -15.82
N THR A 340 -24.22 -6.21 -16.43
CA THR A 340 -25.25 -5.16 -16.37
C THR A 340 -25.64 -4.89 -14.91
N GLY A 341 -25.74 -3.61 -14.52
CA GLY A 341 -25.95 -3.19 -13.13
C GLY A 341 -24.68 -3.08 -12.26
N TYR A 342 -23.53 -3.51 -12.79
CA TYR A 342 -22.26 -3.41 -12.09
C TYR A 342 -21.50 -2.12 -12.44
N THR A 343 -20.65 -1.68 -11.51
CA THR A 343 -19.52 -0.85 -11.86
C THR A 343 -18.33 -1.77 -12.16
N CYS A 344 -17.79 -1.67 -13.39
CA CYS A 344 -16.63 -2.45 -13.82
C CYS A 344 -15.39 -1.57 -13.82
N ALA A 345 -14.28 -2.10 -13.32
CA ALA A 345 -13.02 -1.38 -13.27
C ALA A 345 -11.87 -2.26 -13.75
N ILE A 346 -10.90 -1.64 -14.44
CA ILE A 346 -9.70 -2.29 -14.95
C ILE A 346 -8.47 -1.44 -14.65
N ILE A 347 -7.41 -2.06 -14.16
CA ILE A 347 -6.08 -1.45 -14.07
C ILE A 347 -5.17 -2.07 -15.13
N THR A 348 -4.45 -1.24 -15.88
CA THR A 348 -3.52 -1.70 -16.92
C THR A 348 -2.45 -0.66 -17.22
N SER A 349 -1.25 -1.12 -17.62
CA SER A 349 -0.23 -0.26 -18.26
C SER A 349 -0.37 -0.21 -19.77
N ASP A 350 -1.16 -1.10 -20.39
CA ASP A 350 -1.38 -1.12 -21.83
C ASP A 350 -2.55 -0.21 -22.23
N THR A 351 -2.21 1.06 -22.46
CA THR A 351 -3.19 2.09 -22.84
C THR A 351 -3.66 1.94 -24.28
N VAL A 352 -2.93 1.20 -25.13
CA VAL A 352 -3.32 0.92 -26.52
C VAL A 352 -4.38 -0.18 -26.53
N ALA A 353 -4.11 -1.31 -25.87
CA ALA A 353 -5.06 -2.42 -25.76
C ALA A 353 -6.35 -2.00 -25.03
N LEU A 354 -6.26 -1.06 -24.08
CA LEU A 354 -7.42 -0.52 -23.35
C LEU A 354 -8.51 0.04 -24.28
N LYS A 355 -8.17 0.56 -25.46
CA LYS A 355 -9.12 1.05 -26.47
C LYS A 355 -10.01 -0.07 -27.03
N ASN A 356 -9.52 -1.31 -27.02
CA ASN A 356 -10.24 -2.48 -27.54
C ASN A 356 -11.41 -2.92 -26.63
N ILE A 357 -11.50 -2.42 -25.39
CA ILE A 357 -12.70 -2.64 -24.53
C ILE A 357 -13.96 -2.07 -25.22
N GLY A 358 -13.81 -1.04 -26.04
CA GLY A 358 -14.94 -0.47 -26.81
C GLY A 358 -16.01 0.17 -25.92
N LEU A 359 -15.63 0.66 -24.75
CA LEU A 359 -16.43 1.41 -23.80
C LEU A 359 -15.73 2.70 -23.40
N LYS A 360 -16.50 3.73 -23.06
CA LYS A 360 -15.97 5.00 -22.54
C LYS A 360 -16.01 4.96 -21.01
N PRO A 361 -14.85 5.03 -20.33
CA PRO A 361 -14.85 5.11 -18.87
C PRO A 361 -15.43 6.45 -18.40
N TYR A 362 -16.17 6.42 -17.30
CA TYR A 362 -16.68 7.64 -16.67
C TYR A 362 -15.62 8.29 -15.76
N LYS A 363 -14.66 7.51 -15.27
CA LYS A 363 -13.55 7.99 -14.44
C LYS A 363 -12.25 7.27 -14.76
N LYS A 364 -11.12 7.99 -14.62
CA LYS A 364 -9.77 7.46 -14.83
C LYS A 364 -8.85 7.99 -13.73
N TYR A 365 -7.91 7.13 -13.30
CA TYR A 365 -6.85 7.50 -12.38
C TYR A 365 -5.51 7.02 -12.93
N SER A 366 -4.48 7.87 -12.81
CA SER A 366 -3.09 7.48 -13.10
C SER A 366 -2.46 6.93 -11.85
N LEU A 367 -1.98 5.69 -11.89
CA LEU A 367 -1.41 4.95 -10.77
C LEU A 367 -0.09 4.31 -11.18
N ILE A 368 0.71 3.90 -10.20
CA ILE A 368 1.95 3.16 -10.44
C ILE A 368 1.82 1.74 -9.89
N ASN A 369 2.08 0.73 -10.72
CA ASN A 369 2.19 -0.67 -10.29
C ASN A 369 3.63 -1.16 -10.48
N GLY A 370 4.38 -1.24 -9.38
CA GLY A 370 5.81 -1.51 -9.41
C GLY A 370 6.59 -0.38 -10.09
N LYS A 371 7.10 -0.63 -11.31
CA LYS A 371 7.79 0.36 -12.16
C LYS A 371 6.94 0.85 -13.33
N LEU A 372 5.71 0.37 -13.47
CA LEU A 372 4.86 0.62 -14.62
C LEU A 372 3.83 1.72 -14.31
N ASP A 373 3.74 2.70 -15.21
CA ASP A 373 2.65 3.66 -15.24
C ASP A 373 1.38 2.96 -15.70
N CYS A 374 0.32 3.02 -14.92
CA CYS A 374 -0.96 2.35 -15.15
C CYS A 374 -2.10 3.35 -15.20
N LEU A 375 -3.12 3.01 -15.99
CA LEU A 375 -4.42 3.64 -15.93
C LEU A 375 -5.41 2.71 -15.21
N TYR A 376 -6.13 3.25 -14.25
CA TYR A 376 -7.28 2.62 -13.61
C TYR A 376 -8.54 3.28 -14.14
N CYS A 377 -9.36 2.52 -14.87
CA CYS A 377 -10.54 3.00 -15.58
C CYS A 377 -11.82 2.37 -15.02
N LEU A 378 -12.84 3.20 -14.76
CA LEU A 378 -14.13 2.77 -14.25
C LEU A 378 -15.23 2.96 -15.31
N TYR A 379 -16.10 1.95 -15.42
CA TYR A 379 -17.22 1.86 -16.38
C TYR A 379 -18.49 1.53 -15.62
N GLU A 380 -19.55 2.29 -15.84
CA GLU A 380 -20.88 1.99 -15.32
C GLU A 380 -21.66 1.19 -16.36
N MET A 381 -22.08 -0.02 -15.99
CA MET A 381 -22.81 -0.93 -16.88
C MET A 381 -24.30 -0.82 -16.63
N TYR A 382 -25.06 -0.51 -17.67
CA TYR A 382 -26.53 -0.32 -17.64
C TYR A 382 -27.17 -0.93 -18.89
N GLU A 383 -28.46 -1.23 -18.82
CA GLU A 383 -29.21 -1.66 -19.99
C GLU A 383 -29.38 -0.53 -21.00
N GLY A 384 -29.21 -0.84 -22.28
CA GLY A 384 -29.40 0.10 -23.39
C GLY A 384 -28.20 0.97 -23.70
N SER A 385 -28.41 2.07 -24.42
CA SER A 385 -27.39 3.00 -24.90
C SER A 385 -27.67 4.43 -24.46
N ARG A 386 -26.68 5.10 -23.85
CA ARG A 386 -26.73 6.55 -23.58
C ARG A 386 -26.46 7.41 -24.82
N ARG A 387 -26.27 6.82 -26.01
CA ARG A 387 -26.19 7.62 -27.24
C ARG A 387 -27.55 8.27 -27.48
N LYS A 388 -27.64 9.60 -27.38
CA LYS A 388 -28.76 10.34 -27.93
C LYS A 388 -28.88 9.98 -29.42
N PRO A 389 -30.07 9.69 -29.96
CA PRO A 389 -30.26 9.57 -31.39
C PRO A 389 -29.67 10.84 -32.03
N LYS A 390 -28.87 10.69 -33.10
CA LYS A 390 -28.55 11.85 -33.94
C LYS A 390 -29.90 12.36 -34.46
N GLU A 391 -30.24 13.60 -34.10
CA GLU A 391 -31.31 14.30 -34.81
C GLU A 391 -30.92 14.26 -36.29
N ILE A 392 -31.71 13.52 -37.07
CA ILE A 392 -31.65 13.57 -38.52
C ILE A 392 -32.21 14.94 -38.85
N ALA A 393 -31.32 15.87 -39.22
CA ALA A 393 -31.71 17.13 -39.80
C ALA A 393 -32.57 16.75 -41.03
N ALA A 394 -33.85 17.01 -40.98
CA ALA A 394 -34.73 16.95 -42.15
C ALA A 394 -34.33 18.11 -43.08
N GLU A 395 -33.83 17.76 -44.29
CA GLU A 395 -33.74 18.70 -45.41
C GLU A 395 -35.11 19.15 -45.89
#